data_606cfeba00b258834ee1209038ad3d6f
#
_entry.id   606cfeba00b258834ee1209038ad3d6f
#
_cell.length_a   1.000
_cell.length_b   1.000
_cell.length_c   1.000
_cell.angle_alpha   90.00
_cell.angle_beta   90.00
_cell.angle_gamma   90.00
#
_symmetry.space_group_name_H-M   'P 1'
#
loop_
_entity.id
_entity.type
_entity.pdbx_description
1 polymer ?
#
loop_
_entity_poly.entity_id
_entity_poly.type
_entity_poly.pdbx_seq_one_letter_code
_entity_poly.pdbx_strand_id
1 'polypeptide(L)'
;PRVPLQHKDGAGVNYRSFCRPLVLALLGACAQLRSTPQGKPDYWGFTGPWDRRSHASVEAHASSLAQIITGWIALDTTSFRPVQTYPDTIGSRLAAAHGKMALITSYLGSRFHPEIIRGLGGNAQVSAMTAGAIASLVDSGGYRGVVIDFEGMTPRDLDQLLTVTKAVADSVRAHGVTTVVIAVPSGDTAAYPAALLLQSADLIMPILYDQHWSGSPPGPIAAPDWVARSLGTRVAEVGAARIVAAFPLYGYRWRRNAEPEVVSYEDARRLTSMSNVPLARDHASATLHALSPEGWEIWVSDRVLLETLVRESRQLGVSTFALWRLGLEDPAVWAFIAP
;
A
#
# COMPACT_ATOMS: atom_id res chain seq x y z
N PRO A 1 -35.02 56.42 2.63
CA PRO A 1 -35.26 57.52 3.55
C PRO A 1 -34.39 57.34 4.79
N ARG A 2 -33.84 58.46 5.07
CA ARG A 2 -32.85 58.73 6.11
C ARG A 2 -33.51 58.95 7.51
N VAL A 3 -32.74 58.52 8.61
CA VAL A 3 -32.32 59.41 9.75
C VAL A 3 -33.38 59.73 10.78
N PRO A 4 -33.09 60.10 12.06
CA PRO A 4 -31.81 60.36 12.74
C PRO A 4 -31.63 59.85 14.20
N LEU A 5 -30.41 60.06 14.68
CA LEU A 5 -29.86 60.20 16.02
C LEU A 5 -30.73 60.87 17.11
N GLN A 6 -30.59 60.39 18.35
CA GLN A 6 -30.54 61.29 19.53
C GLN A 6 -29.61 60.73 20.64
N HIS A 7 -28.73 61.64 21.06
CA HIS A 7 -27.90 61.58 22.26
C HIS A 7 -28.75 61.66 23.56
N LYS A 8 -28.25 61.04 24.62
CA LYS A 8 -28.32 61.64 25.98
C LYS A 8 -27.20 61.13 26.89
N ASP A 9 -26.69 62.09 27.62
CA ASP A 9 -25.53 62.18 28.48
C ASP A 9 -25.58 61.38 29.80
N GLY A 10 -24.42 60.93 30.28
CA GLY A 10 -23.85 61.29 31.52
C GLY A 10 -24.15 60.45 32.76
N ALA A 11 -23.16 59.70 33.23
CA ALA A 11 -22.82 59.63 34.67
C ALA A 11 -21.48 58.91 34.84
N GLY A 12 -20.52 59.60 35.45
CA GLY A 12 -19.19 59.06 35.71
C GLY A 12 -19.19 58.11 36.88
N VAL A 13 -18.38 57.04 36.72
CA VAL A 13 -18.00 56.14 37.82
C VAL A 13 -16.49 55.91 37.76
N ASN A 14 -15.85 56.19 38.86
CA ASN A 14 -14.43 56.02 39.15
C ASN A 14 -13.96 54.56 38.95
N TYR A 15 -12.95 54.34 38.09
CA TYR A 15 -12.21 53.10 38.01
C TYR A 15 -10.95 53.17 38.87
N ARG A 16 -10.97 52.43 39.99
CA ARG A 16 -9.77 52.05 40.71
C ARG A 16 -9.04 50.95 39.89
N SER A 17 -7.82 51.27 39.54
CA SER A 17 -6.88 50.34 38.89
C SER A 17 -6.61 49.12 39.74
N PHE A 18 -6.96 47.92 39.25
CA PHE A 18 -6.39 46.66 39.69
C PHE A 18 -5.55 46.11 38.55
N CYS A 19 -4.24 46.30 38.66
CA CYS A 19 -3.27 45.53 37.85
C CYS A 19 -3.34 44.07 38.28
N ARG A 20 -3.87 43.21 37.42
CA ARG A 20 -3.65 41.78 37.47
C ARG A 20 -2.56 41.44 36.46
N PRO A 21 -1.52 40.65 36.84
CA PRO A 21 -0.52 40.21 35.89
C PRO A 21 -1.17 39.21 34.94
N LEU A 22 -1.04 39.49 33.64
CA LEU A 22 -1.39 38.59 32.57
C LEU A 22 -0.30 37.50 32.54
N VAL A 23 -0.62 36.31 33.09
CA VAL A 23 0.22 35.12 32.91
C VAL A 23 0.03 34.67 31.46
N LEU A 24 0.98 34.99 30.60
CA LEU A 24 1.11 34.39 29.27
C LEU A 24 1.48 32.90 29.46
N ALA A 25 0.49 32.04 29.39
CA ALA A 25 0.73 30.60 29.19
C ALA A 25 1.30 30.41 27.78
N LEU A 26 2.61 30.33 27.66
CA LEU A 26 3.31 29.79 26.50
C LEU A 26 2.91 28.33 26.38
N LEU A 27 1.90 28.04 25.58
CA LEU A 27 1.64 26.71 25.05
C LEU A 27 2.82 26.38 24.11
N GLY A 28 3.86 25.82 24.70
CA GLY A 28 4.91 25.13 23.97
C GLY A 28 4.28 23.95 23.25
N ALA A 29 3.96 24.10 21.96
CA ALA A 29 3.75 22.98 21.09
C ALA A 29 5.08 22.19 21.04
N CYS A 30 5.22 21.20 21.91
CA CYS A 30 6.23 20.16 21.73
C CYS A 30 5.90 19.46 20.42
N ALA A 31 6.50 19.92 19.32
CA ALA A 31 6.69 19.08 18.16
C ALA A 31 7.49 17.86 18.68
N GLN A 32 6.80 16.77 18.95
CA GLN A 32 7.45 15.50 19.21
C GLN A 32 8.28 15.20 17.95
N LEU A 33 9.58 15.40 18.04
CA LEU A 33 10.55 14.88 17.08
C LEU A 33 10.30 13.37 17.03
N ARG A 34 9.58 12.92 15.99
CA ARG A 34 9.40 11.49 15.75
C ARG A 34 10.77 10.91 15.54
N SER A 35 11.26 10.13 16.49
CA SER A 35 12.55 9.46 16.36
C SER A 35 12.43 8.46 15.19
N THR A 36 13.34 8.58 14.23
CA THR A 36 13.51 7.56 13.18
C THR A 36 13.71 6.20 13.86
N PRO A 37 13.00 5.15 13.45
CA PRO A 37 13.16 3.82 14.05
C PRO A 37 14.62 3.41 14.06
N GLN A 38 15.12 3.03 15.25
CA GLN A 38 16.46 2.45 15.39
C GLN A 38 16.35 0.97 15.02
N GLY A 39 17.07 0.54 14.03
CA GLY A 39 17.08 -0.83 13.55
C GLY A 39 16.97 -0.91 12.04
N LYS A 40 17.29 -2.07 11.54
CA LYS A 40 17.18 -2.39 10.14
C LYS A 40 15.70 -2.48 9.76
N PRO A 41 15.31 -1.96 8.59
CA PRO A 41 13.95 -2.16 8.07
C PRO A 41 13.69 -3.63 7.72
N ASP A 42 12.45 -4.06 7.91
CA ASP A 42 11.97 -5.34 7.39
C ASP A 42 11.42 -5.15 5.97
N TYR A 43 11.85 -6.03 5.07
CA TYR A 43 11.37 -6.05 3.70
C TYR A 43 10.55 -7.31 3.43
N TRP A 44 9.38 -7.14 2.81
CA TRP A 44 8.50 -8.19 2.34
C TRP A 44 8.47 -8.19 0.82
N GLY A 45 8.34 -9.33 0.18
CA GLY A 45 8.31 -9.39 -1.28
C GLY A 45 7.05 -10.07 -1.80
N PHE A 46 6.35 -9.42 -2.73
CA PHE A 46 5.30 -10.07 -3.50
C PHE A 46 5.89 -10.80 -4.69
N THR A 47 5.43 -12.02 -4.95
CA THR A 47 5.82 -12.78 -6.13
C THR A 47 4.77 -12.68 -7.23
N GLY A 48 5.20 -12.88 -8.48
CA GLY A 48 4.32 -13.14 -9.62
C GLY A 48 4.49 -14.59 -10.05
N PRO A 49 3.62 -15.52 -9.60
CA PRO A 49 3.81 -16.95 -9.86
C PRO A 49 3.81 -17.32 -11.36
N TRP A 50 3.30 -16.46 -12.21
CA TRP A 50 3.34 -16.57 -13.69
C TRP A 50 4.63 -16.05 -14.33
N ASP A 51 5.53 -15.42 -13.56
CA ASP A 51 6.74 -14.76 -14.07
C ASP A 51 8.01 -15.49 -13.60
N ARG A 52 8.76 -16.07 -14.54
CA ARG A 52 10.02 -16.76 -14.23
C ARG A 52 11.06 -15.84 -13.56
N ARG A 53 11.01 -14.53 -13.83
CA ARG A 53 11.91 -13.55 -13.19
C ARG A 53 11.62 -13.47 -11.70
N SER A 54 10.35 -13.59 -11.31
CA SER A 54 9.98 -13.62 -9.90
C SER A 54 10.55 -14.85 -9.18
N HIS A 55 10.55 -16.01 -9.83
CA HIS A 55 11.19 -17.21 -9.30
C HIS A 55 12.70 -17.01 -9.10
N ALA A 56 13.40 -16.50 -10.11
CA ALA A 56 14.84 -16.24 -10.04
C ALA A 56 15.19 -15.20 -8.95
N SER A 57 14.38 -14.15 -8.81
CA SER A 57 14.55 -13.12 -7.79
C SER A 57 14.43 -13.71 -6.38
N VAL A 58 13.41 -14.55 -6.13
CA VAL A 58 13.24 -15.23 -4.83
C VAL A 58 14.39 -16.20 -4.56
N GLU A 59 14.77 -17.03 -5.53
CA GLU A 59 15.91 -17.98 -5.36
C GLU A 59 17.20 -17.25 -4.95
N ALA A 60 17.46 -16.08 -5.53
CA ALA A 60 18.67 -15.30 -5.23
C ALA A 60 18.61 -14.51 -3.92
N HIS A 61 17.42 -14.06 -3.49
CA HIS A 61 17.29 -13.00 -2.50
C HIS A 61 16.31 -13.27 -1.35
N ALA A 62 15.75 -14.48 -1.24
CA ALA A 62 14.80 -14.83 -0.17
C ALA A 62 15.34 -14.52 1.24
N SER A 63 16.64 -14.71 1.47
CA SER A 63 17.29 -14.43 2.76
C SER A 63 17.32 -12.96 3.17
N SER A 64 17.10 -12.04 2.23
CA SER A 64 17.02 -10.60 2.47
C SER A 64 15.60 -10.14 2.83
N LEU A 65 14.62 -11.03 2.78
CA LEU A 65 13.19 -10.74 2.99
C LEU A 65 12.70 -11.38 4.29
N ALA A 66 11.99 -10.61 5.10
CA ALA A 66 11.35 -11.08 6.32
C ALA A 66 10.09 -11.92 6.02
N GLN A 67 9.34 -11.56 4.98
CA GLN A 67 8.15 -12.28 4.52
C GLN A 67 8.13 -12.35 2.99
N ILE A 68 7.59 -13.44 2.44
CA ILE A 68 7.43 -13.62 1.00
C ILE A 68 5.96 -14.01 0.74
N ILE A 69 5.27 -13.19 -0.05
CA ILE A 69 3.87 -13.40 -0.41
C ILE A 69 3.86 -14.21 -1.71
N THR A 70 3.66 -15.52 -1.61
CA THR A 70 3.76 -16.48 -2.74
C THR A 70 2.41 -17.05 -3.13
N GLY A 71 1.48 -17.22 -2.20
CA GLY A 71 0.15 -17.78 -2.46
C GLY A 71 -0.76 -16.75 -3.13
N TRP A 72 -1.53 -17.20 -4.14
CA TRP A 72 -2.50 -16.37 -4.85
C TRP A 72 -3.88 -17.04 -4.81
N ILE A 73 -4.74 -16.52 -3.93
CA ILE A 73 -6.09 -17.02 -3.71
C ILE A 73 -7.07 -15.92 -4.15
N ALA A 74 -7.67 -16.08 -5.32
CA ALA A 74 -8.73 -15.20 -5.81
C ALA A 74 -10.10 -15.72 -5.38
N LEU A 75 -11.13 -14.90 -5.52
CA LEU A 75 -12.51 -15.28 -5.29
C LEU A 75 -13.24 -15.38 -6.64
N ASP A 76 -13.93 -16.50 -6.89
CA ASP A 76 -14.76 -16.67 -8.07
C ASP A 76 -15.98 -15.74 -8.03
N THR A 77 -16.26 -15.10 -9.16
CA THR A 77 -17.27 -14.04 -9.25
C THR A 77 -18.72 -14.53 -9.13
N THR A 78 -18.97 -15.82 -9.32
CA THR A 78 -20.30 -16.41 -9.32
C THR A 78 -20.57 -17.20 -8.06
N SER A 79 -19.66 -18.09 -7.70
CA SER A 79 -19.79 -18.98 -6.55
C SER A 79 -19.23 -18.40 -5.26
N PHE A 80 -18.47 -17.31 -5.34
CA PHE A 80 -17.69 -16.70 -4.26
C PHE A 80 -16.67 -17.63 -3.59
N ARG A 81 -16.44 -18.81 -4.18
CA ARG A 81 -15.47 -19.76 -3.67
C ARG A 81 -14.03 -19.28 -3.93
N PRO A 82 -13.11 -19.57 -3.03
CA PRO A 82 -11.71 -19.29 -3.28
C PRO A 82 -11.18 -20.22 -4.39
N VAL A 83 -10.40 -19.62 -5.29
CA VAL A 83 -9.70 -20.30 -6.39
C VAL A 83 -8.22 -19.97 -6.30
N GLN A 84 -7.39 -20.98 -6.27
CA GLN A 84 -5.96 -20.78 -6.43
C GLN A 84 -5.65 -20.67 -7.94
N THR A 85 -5.57 -19.43 -8.42
CA THR A 85 -5.39 -19.13 -9.85
C THR A 85 -4.04 -19.61 -10.39
N TYR A 86 -3.03 -19.71 -9.52
CA TYR A 86 -1.69 -20.21 -9.86
C TYR A 86 -1.20 -21.15 -8.77
N PRO A 87 -0.57 -22.31 -9.16
CA PRO A 87 0.10 -23.16 -8.18
C PRO A 87 1.25 -22.39 -7.50
N ASP A 88 1.37 -22.50 -6.19
CA ASP A 88 2.48 -21.88 -5.45
C ASP A 88 3.78 -22.67 -5.62
N THR A 89 4.36 -22.60 -6.80
CA THR A 89 5.63 -23.28 -7.14
C THR A 89 6.85 -22.60 -6.52
N ILE A 90 6.72 -21.33 -6.12
CA ILE A 90 7.75 -20.57 -5.40
C ILE A 90 7.74 -20.99 -3.93
N GLY A 91 6.60 -20.87 -3.25
CA GLY A 91 6.48 -21.17 -1.82
C GLY A 91 6.76 -22.61 -1.48
N SER A 92 6.50 -23.57 -2.40
CA SER A 92 6.84 -24.98 -2.20
C SER A 92 8.34 -25.26 -2.15
N ARG A 93 9.18 -24.34 -2.65
CA ARG A 93 10.65 -24.46 -2.67
C ARG A 93 11.31 -23.64 -1.55
N LEU A 94 10.58 -22.76 -0.88
CA LEU A 94 11.12 -21.97 0.22
C LEU A 94 11.44 -22.87 1.42
N ALA A 95 12.58 -22.62 2.05
CA ALA A 95 12.91 -23.26 3.32
C ALA A 95 11.87 -22.89 4.39
N ALA A 96 11.58 -23.81 5.30
CA ALA A 96 10.59 -23.61 6.37
C ALA A 96 10.88 -22.40 7.28
N ALA A 97 12.12 -21.92 7.30
CA ALA A 97 12.55 -20.74 8.06
C ALA A 97 12.07 -19.41 7.44
N HIS A 98 11.67 -19.40 6.17
CA HIS A 98 11.18 -18.18 5.53
C HIS A 98 9.70 -17.96 5.86
N GLY A 99 9.35 -16.75 6.25
CA GLY A 99 7.95 -16.35 6.42
C GLY A 99 7.18 -16.41 5.10
N LYS A 100 6.22 -17.34 5.01
CA LYS A 100 5.40 -17.54 3.81
C LYS A 100 3.98 -17.03 4.03
N MET A 101 3.52 -16.16 3.13
CA MET A 101 2.19 -15.55 3.21
C MET A 101 1.39 -15.80 1.93
N ALA A 102 0.06 -15.80 2.05
CA ALA A 102 -0.86 -15.82 0.92
C ALA A 102 -1.51 -14.46 0.70
N LEU A 103 -1.70 -14.09 -0.57
CA LEU A 103 -2.58 -13.00 -0.99
C LEU A 103 -3.98 -13.58 -1.20
N ILE A 104 -4.97 -12.99 -0.53
CA ILE A 104 -6.39 -13.27 -0.70
C ILE A 104 -7.00 -12.05 -1.37
N THR A 105 -7.41 -12.16 -2.62
CA THR A 105 -7.77 -10.99 -3.42
C THR A 105 -9.14 -11.13 -4.10
N SER A 106 -9.81 -10.00 -4.31
CA SER A 106 -10.97 -9.90 -5.20
C SER A 106 -10.58 -9.65 -6.66
N TYR A 107 -9.27 -9.64 -6.98
CA TYR A 107 -8.78 -9.51 -8.36
C TYR A 107 -8.87 -10.84 -9.09
N LEU A 108 -9.66 -10.87 -10.18
CA LEU A 108 -9.78 -12.03 -11.05
C LEU A 108 -9.89 -11.59 -12.51
N GLY A 109 -9.20 -12.29 -13.39
CA GLY A 109 -9.09 -11.87 -14.79
C GLY A 109 -8.23 -10.62 -14.93
N SER A 110 -8.85 -9.47 -15.14
CA SER A 110 -8.15 -8.19 -15.40
C SER A 110 -8.60 -7.05 -14.50
N ARG A 111 -9.41 -7.30 -13.46
CA ARG A 111 -9.93 -6.25 -12.57
C ARG A 111 -10.24 -6.77 -11.17
N PHE A 112 -10.38 -5.85 -10.24
CA PHE A 112 -11.02 -6.13 -8.95
C PHE A 112 -12.53 -6.27 -9.09
N HIS A 113 -13.12 -7.12 -8.25
CA HIS A 113 -14.55 -7.45 -8.24
C HIS A 113 -15.17 -7.09 -6.87
N PRO A 114 -15.44 -5.80 -6.59
CA PRO A 114 -16.03 -5.39 -5.31
C PRO A 114 -17.45 -5.98 -5.09
N GLU A 115 -18.13 -6.37 -6.17
CA GLU A 115 -19.42 -7.06 -6.11
C GLU A 115 -19.36 -8.40 -5.36
N ILE A 116 -18.23 -9.08 -5.34
CA ILE A 116 -18.01 -10.29 -4.54
C ILE A 116 -18.13 -9.98 -3.06
N ILE A 117 -17.43 -8.93 -2.62
CA ILE A 117 -17.39 -8.53 -1.20
C ILE A 117 -18.76 -8.03 -0.73
N ARG A 118 -19.49 -7.29 -1.60
CA ARG A 118 -20.87 -6.88 -1.34
C ARG A 118 -21.80 -8.10 -1.17
N GLY A 119 -21.69 -9.09 -2.08
CA GLY A 119 -22.48 -10.32 -2.02
C GLY A 119 -22.20 -11.15 -0.77
N LEU A 120 -20.91 -11.34 -0.43
CA LEU A 120 -20.49 -12.04 0.78
C LEU A 120 -20.97 -11.32 2.04
N GLY A 121 -20.73 -10.01 2.14
CA GLY A 121 -21.12 -9.22 3.31
C GLY A 121 -22.62 -9.13 3.54
N GLY A 122 -23.42 -9.34 2.49
CA GLY A 122 -24.87 -9.43 2.57
C GLY A 122 -25.42 -10.79 3.02
N ASN A 123 -24.57 -11.84 3.12
CA ASN A 123 -24.98 -13.19 3.48
C ASN A 123 -23.99 -13.86 4.45
N ALA A 124 -24.27 -13.82 5.72
CA ALA A 124 -23.38 -14.32 6.78
C ALA A 124 -23.03 -15.82 6.61
N GLN A 125 -23.97 -16.66 6.15
CA GLN A 125 -23.71 -18.09 5.96
C GLN A 125 -22.73 -18.30 4.79
N VAL A 126 -22.93 -17.63 3.66
CA VAL A 126 -22.04 -17.73 2.51
C VAL A 126 -20.67 -17.16 2.85
N SER A 127 -20.62 -16.04 3.58
CA SER A 127 -19.38 -15.44 4.07
C SER A 127 -18.58 -16.42 4.94
N ALA A 128 -19.23 -17.08 5.89
CA ALA A 128 -18.60 -18.06 6.77
C ALA A 128 -18.07 -19.28 5.98
N MET A 129 -18.85 -19.79 5.03
CA MET A 129 -18.46 -20.92 4.16
C MET A 129 -17.23 -20.55 3.29
N THR A 130 -17.23 -19.35 2.70
CA THR A 130 -16.12 -18.85 1.89
C THR A 130 -14.88 -18.65 2.74
N ALA A 131 -15.01 -18.05 3.92
CA ALA A 131 -13.91 -17.84 4.86
C ALA A 131 -13.30 -19.18 5.33
N GLY A 132 -14.12 -20.18 5.62
CA GLY A 132 -13.63 -21.53 5.96
C GLY A 132 -12.89 -22.21 4.81
N ALA A 133 -13.38 -22.04 3.58
CA ALA A 133 -12.70 -22.58 2.40
C ALA A 133 -11.35 -21.86 2.12
N ILE A 134 -11.28 -20.53 2.34
CA ILE A 134 -10.02 -19.77 2.30
C ILE A 134 -9.05 -20.31 3.34
N ALA A 135 -9.50 -20.47 4.59
CA ALA A 135 -8.67 -20.96 5.69
C ALA A 135 -8.10 -22.35 5.41
N SER A 136 -8.89 -23.23 4.80
CA SER A 136 -8.42 -24.57 4.37
C SER A 136 -7.31 -24.49 3.31
N LEU A 137 -7.40 -23.58 2.34
CA LEU A 137 -6.35 -23.37 1.35
C LEU A 137 -5.09 -22.75 1.97
N VAL A 138 -5.25 -21.83 2.90
CA VAL A 138 -4.15 -21.19 3.62
C VAL A 138 -3.39 -22.23 4.46
N ASP A 139 -4.10 -23.09 5.18
CA ASP A 139 -3.52 -24.15 6.01
C ASP A 139 -2.81 -25.19 5.15
N SER A 140 -3.49 -25.73 4.12
CA SER A 140 -2.91 -26.72 3.23
C SER A 140 -1.69 -26.20 2.44
N GLY A 141 -1.65 -24.89 2.16
CA GLY A 141 -0.50 -24.20 1.57
C GLY A 141 0.64 -23.95 2.57
N GLY A 142 0.41 -24.15 3.86
CA GLY A 142 1.41 -23.91 4.92
C GLY A 142 1.72 -22.43 5.13
N TYR A 143 0.79 -21.52 4.83
CA TYR A 143 0.99 -20.08 5.02
C TYR A 143 0.78 -19.71 6.48
N ARG A 144 1.65 -18.84 7.02
CA ARG A 144 1.58 -18.34 8.39
C ARG A 144 1.08 -16.91 8.48
N GLY A 145 0.93 -16.25 7.36
CA GLY A 145 0.35 -14.92 7.23
C GLY A 145 -0.51 -14.81 5.99
N VAL A 146 -1.39 -13.82 6.00
CA VAL A 146 -2.22 -13.46 4.84
C VAL A 146 -2.23 -11.97 4.60
N VAL A 147 -2.32 -11.58 3.33
CA VAL A 147 -2.64 -10.22 2.90
C VAL A 147 -4.02 -10.28 2.27
N ILE A 148 -4.98 -9.55 2.82
CA ILE A 148 -6.34 -9.41 2.28
C ILE A 148 -6.36 -8.17 1.40
N ASP A 149 -6.70 -8.34 0.12
CA ASP A 149 -6.65 -7.33 -0.92
C ASP A 149 -7.99 -7.24 -1.65
N PHE A 150 -8.93 -6.49 -1.06
CA PHE A 150 -10.28 -6.29 -1.56
C PHE A 150 -10.46 -4.84 -1.99
N GLU A 151 -10.08 -4.53 -3.24
CA GLU A 151 -10.16 -3.17 -3.76
C GLU A 151 -11.48 -2.82 -4.47
N GLY A 152 -11.65 -1.53 -4.78
CA GLY A 152 -12.82 -1.02 -5.49
C GLY A 152 -14.07 -0.83 -4.62
N MET A 153 -13.92 -0.91 -3.29
CA MET A 153 -15.01 -0.60 -2.37
C MET A 153 -15.25 0.91 -2.27
N THR A 154 -16.46 1.29 -1.93
CA THR A 154 -16.86 2.66 -1.65
C THR A 154 -17.23 2.83 -0.18
N PRO A 155 -17.36 4.05 0.34
CA PRO A 155 -17.81 4.25 1.73
C PRO A 155 -19.17 3.60 2.06
N ARG A 156 -20.01 3.34 1.06
CA ARG A 156 -21.29 2.64 1.23
C ARG A 156 -21.14 1.14 1.45
N ASP A 157 -19.98 0.59 1.09
CA ASP A 157 -19.70 -0.84 1.16
C ASP A 157 -18.94 -1.22 2.46
N LEU A 158 -18.75 -0.24 3.36
CA LEU A 158 -17.90 -0.41 4.55
C LEU A 158 -18.34 -1.56 5.44
N ASP A 159 -19.64 -1.69 5.71
CA ASP A 159 -20.16 -2.76 6.58
C ASP A 159 -19.89 -4.15 5.98
N GLN A 160 -20.04 -4.29 4.64
CA GLN A 160 -19.74 -5.52 3.95
C GLN A 160 -18.24 -5.83 3.98
N LEU A 161 -17.39 -4.83 3.74
CA LEU A 161 -15.93 -4.97 3.82
C LEU A 161 -15.49 -5.45 5.21
N LEU A 162 -15.98 -4.80 6.27
CA LEU A 162 -15.66 -5.17 7.66
C LEU A 162 -16.15 -6.58 8.00
N THR A 163 -17.38 -6.93 7.58
CA THR A 163 -17.97 -8.26 7.81
C THR A 163 -17.14 -9.37 7.17
N VAL A 164 -16.80 -9.22 5.87
CA VAL A 164 -16.04 -10.24 5.15
C VAL A 164 -14.60 -10.31 5.65
N THR A 165 -13.97 -9.18 5.89
CA THR A 165 -12.60 -9.13 6.43
C THR A 165 -12.51 -9.82 7.78
N LYS A 166 -13.48 -9.58 8.68
CA LYS A 166 -13.54 -10.24 9.98
C LYS A 166 -13.75 -11.75 9.84
N ALA A 167 -14.68 -12.18 9.00
CA ALA A 167 -14.93 -13.61 8.78
C ALA A 167 -13.68 -14.35 8.27
N VAL A 168 -12.96 -13.75 7.29
CA VAL A 168 -11.70 -14.31 6.78
C VAL A 168 -10.64 -14.32 7.86
N ALA A 169 -10.42 -13.21 8.57
CA ALA A 169 -9.40 -13.11 9.62
C ALA A 169 -9.62 -14.12 10.74
N ASP A 170 -10.84 -14.26 11.23
CA ASP A 170 -11.19 -15.23 12.29
C ASP A 170 -10.95 -16.67 11.82
N SER A 171 -11.38 -17.00 10.59
CA SER A 171 -11.21 -18.34 10.03
C SER A 171 -9.75 -18.72 9.84
N VAL A 172 -8.92 -17.83 9.25
CA VAL A 172 -7.50 -18.14 9.03
C VAL A 172 -6.72 -18.22 10.34
N ARG A 173 -7.08 -17.42 11.35
CA ARG A 173 -6.47 -17.50 12.68
C ARG A 173 -6.80 -18.81 13.39
N ALA A 174 -8.02 -19.31 13.24
CA ALA A 174 -8.41 -20.62 13.76
C ALA A 174 -7.59 -21.78 13.16
N HIS A 175 -6.95 -21.56 12.00
CA HIS A 175 -6.05 -22.50 11.31
C HIS A 175 -4.55 -22.15 11.49
N GLY A 176 -4.21 -21.32 12.49
CA GLY A 176 -2.82 -21.08 12.89
C GLY A 176 -2.12 -19.94 12.17
N VAL A 177 -2.84 -19.09 11.41
CA VAL A 177 -2.27 -17.84 10.88
C VAL A 177 -1.97 -16.89 12.03
N THR A 178 -0.76 -16.34 12.02
CA THR A 178 -0.25 -15.42 13.06
C THR A 178 -0.29 -13.96 12.64
N THR A 179 -0.37 -13.68 11.34
CA THR A 179 -0.33 -12.31 10.82
C THR A 179 -1.40 -12.10 9.76
N VAL A 180 -2.33 -11.21 10.01
CA VAL A 180 -3.36 -10.76 9.07
C VAL A 180 -3.10 -9.30 8.70
N VAL A 181 -2.91 -9.05 7.41
CA VAL A 181 -2.67 -7.72 6.84
C VAL A 181 -3.81 -7.36 5.91
N ILE A 182 -4.24 -6.11 5.88
CA ILE A 182 -5.22 -5.62 4.91
C ILE A 182 -4.52 -4.61 4.01
N ALA A 183 -4.48 -4.90 2.70
CA ALA A 183 -4.10 -3.94 1.69
C ALA A 183 -5.17 -2.86 1.55
N VAL A 184 -4.75 -1.61 1.48
CA VAL A 184 -5.68 -0.46 1.38
C VAL A 184 -5.17 0.52 0.32
N PRO A 185 -6.05 1.13 -0.48
CA PRO A 185 -5.68 2.23 -1.36
C PRO A 185 -5.02 3.35 -0.57
N SER A 186 -4.02 3.99 -1.16
CA SER A 186 -3.17 4.98 -0.48
C SER A 186 -3.93 6.14 0.15
N GLY A 187 -4.91 6.71 -0.56
CA GLY A 187 -5.59 7.96 -0.16
C GLY A 187 -7.04 7.79 0.29
N ASP A 188 -7.67 6.63 0.09
CA ASP A 188 -9.11 6.46 0.39
C ASP A 188 -9.33 5.98 1.82
N THR A 189 -9.32 6.92 2.77
CA THR A 189 -9.59 6.62 4.18
C THR A 189 -11.09 6.49 4.48
N ALA A 190 -11.95 6.97 3.60
CA ALA A 190 -13.40 6.90 3.80
C ALA A 190 -13.96 5.50 3.49
N ALA A 191 -13.51 4.88 2.40
CA ALA A 191 -13.91 3.51 2.07
C ALA A 191 -13.09 2.45 2.87
N TYR A 192 -11.86 2.81 3.27
CA TYR A 192 -10.95 1.91 4.00
C TYR A 192 -10.42 2.58 5.29
N PRO A 193 -11.28 2.83 6.29
CA PRO A 193 -10.85 3.43 7.57
C PRO A 193 -9.97 2.44 8.35
N ALA A 194 -8.68 2.75 8.43
CA ALA A 194 -7.68 1.85 8.97
C ALA A 194 -7.94 1.43 10.42
N ALA A 195 -8.45 2.34 11.25
CA ALA A 195 -8.76 2.03 12.64
C ALA A 195 -9.89 0.99 12.80
N LEU A 196 -10.86 0.95 11.88
CA LEU A 196 -11.92 -0.07 11.89
C LEU A 196 -11.40 -1.41 11.33
N LEU A 197 -10.61 -1.37 10.28
CA LEU A 197 -10.01 -2.57 9.68
C LEU A 197 -9.07 -3.29 10.66
N LEU A 198 -8.32 -2.55 11.48
CA LEU A 198 -7.44 -3.10 12.50
C LEU A 198 -8.18 -3.74 13.70
N GLN A 199 -9.49 -3.71 13.75
CA GLN A 199 -10.26 -4.53 14.70
C GLN A 199 -10.20 -6.02 14.31
N SER A 200 -9.92 -6.34 13.06
CA SER A 200 -9.84 -7.71 12.55
C SER A 200 -8.45 -8.07 12.01
N ALA A 201 -7.56 -7.11 11.77
CA ALA A 201 -6.22 -7.31 11.25
C ALA A 201 -5.15 -6.83 12.22
N ASP A 202 -3.92 -7.27 11.99
CA ASP A 202 -2.76 -6.86 12.78
C ASP A 202 -2.10 -5.61 12.19
N LEU A 203 -2.08 -5.52 10.86
CA LEU A 203 -1.42 -4.47 10.10
C LEU A 203 -2.29 -4.01 8.92
N ILE A 204 -2.12 -2.77 8.50
CA ILE A 204 -2.57 -2.30 7.19
C ILE A 204 -1.38 -2.16 6.25
N MET A 205 -1.64 -2.33 4.96
CA MET A 205 -0.65 -2.18 3.90
C MET A 205 -1.14 -1.13 2.88
N PRO A 206 -0.81 0.15 3.10
CA PRO A 206 -1.10 1.17 2.09
C PRO A 206 -0.37 0.85 0.79
N ILE A 207 -1.13 0.80 -0.31
CA ILE A 207 -0.62 0.61 -1.67
C ILE A 207 -0.09 1.97 -2.15
N LEU A 208 1.23 2.17 -2.05
CA LEU A 208 1.90 3.44 -2.36
C LEU A 208 2.55 3.40 -3.75
N TYR A 209 1.79 2.91 -4.71
CA TYR A 209 2.13 2.86 -6.12
C TYR A 209 0.89 3.09 -6.98
N ASP A 210 1.04 3.06 -8.30
CA ASP A 210 0.00 3.41 -9.25
C ASP A 210 -0.57 4.84 -9.06
N GLN A 211 0.30 5.79 -8.65
CA GLN A 211 -0.03 7.22 -8.71
C GLN A 211 -0.44 7.60 -10.13
N HIS A 212 0.33 7.13 -11.12
CA HIS A 212 -0.05 7.03 -12.52
C HIS A 212 -0.02 5.55 -12.92
N TRP A 213 -1.06 5.09 -13.59
CA TRP A 213 -1.33 3.70 -13.90
C TRP A 213 -1.88 3.53 -15.32
N SER A 214 -2.20 2.32 -15.73
CA SER A 214 -2.67 2.03 -17.10
C SER A 214 -3.91 2.82 -17.54
N GLY A 215 -4.76 3.22 -16.61
CA GLY A 215 -5.96 4.03 -16.89
C GLY A 215 -5.75 5.55 -16.76
N SER A 216 -4.53 6.03 -16.51
CA SER A 216 -4.20 7.45 -16.33
C SER A 216 -3.28 7.98 -17.44
N PRO A 217 -3.13 9.31 -17.59
CA PRO A 217 -2.02 9.88 -18.33
C PRO A 217 -0.66 9.40 -17.82
N PRO A 218 0.41 9.43 -18.66
CA PRO A 218 1.77 9.11 -18.22
C PRO A 218 2.24 9.94 -17.04
N GLY A 219 3.04 9.34 -16.16
CA GLY A 219 3.62 10.01 -15.01
C GLY A 219 4.31 9.05 -14.05
N PRO A 220 4.89 9.57 -12.94
CA PRO A 220 5.59 8.77 -11.96
C PRO A 220 4.66 7.78 -11.25
N ILE A 221 5.17 6.56 -11.03
CA ILE A 221 4.42 5.49 -10.38
C ILE A 221 4.23 5.76 -8.88
N ALA A 222 5.21 6.41 -8.25
CA ALA A 222 5.23 6.70 -6.81
C ALA A 222 6.15 7.90 -6.52
N ALA A 223 5.70 9.11 -6.81
CA ALA A 223 6.49 10.30 -6.47
C ALA A 223 6.63 10.44 -4.94
N PRO A 224 7.82 10.76 -4.39
CA PRO A 224 8.07 10.85 -2.96
C PRO A 224 7.07 11.74 -2.21
N ASP A 225 6.76 12.92 -2.73
CA ASP A 225 5.79 13.85 -2.13
C ASP A 225 4.38 13.26 -2.03
N TRP A 226 3.95 12.53 -3.06
CA TRP A 226 2.65 11.85 -3.04
C TRP A 226 2.66 10.70 -2.02
N VAL A 227 3.72 9.90 -1.98
CA VAL A 227 3.89 8.82 -1.00
C VAL A 227 3.92 9.39 0.42
N ALA A 228 4.69 10.44 0.68
CA ALA A 228 4.81 11.06 2.00
C ALA A 228 3.46 11.57 2.52
N ARG A 229 2.65 12.22 1.66
CA ARG A 229 1.30 12.67 2.03
C ARG A 229 0.36 11.51 2.32
N SER A 230 0.30 10.52 1.44
CA SER A 230 -0.58 9.35 1.58
C SER A 230 -0.22 8.53 2.82
N LEU A 231 1.06 8.23 2.99
CA LEU A 231 1.56 7.49 4.14
C LEU A 231 1.38 8.27 5.45
N GLY A 232 1.64 9.59 5.43
CA GLY A 232 1.42 10.47 6.59
C GLY A 232 -0.01 10.43 7.09
N THR A 233 -0.99 10.40 6.19
CA THR A 233 -2.41 10.24 6.53
C THR A 233 -2.66 8.92 7.26
N ARG A 234 -2.15 7.80 6.72
CA ARG A 234 -2.30 6.47 7.34
C ARG A 234 -1.57 6.36 8.68
N VAL A 235 -0.39 6.95 8.81
CA VAL A 235 0.34 7.03 10.09
C VAL A 235 -0.44 7.83 11.13
N ALA A 236 -1.12 8.90 10.72
CA ALA A 236 -1.98 9.67 11.61
C ALA A 236 -3.21 8.90 12.10
N GLU A 237 -3.77 7.99 11.26
CA GLU A 237 -4.92 7.16 11.66
C GLU A 237 -4.55 6.10 12.71
N VAL A 238 -3.44 5.38 12.54
CA VAL A 238 -3.19 4.13 13.29
C VAL A 238 -1.78 4.01 13.88
N GLY A 239 -0.92 4.97 13.64
CA GLY A 239 0.48 4.92 14.05
C GLY A 239 1.35 4.07 13.12
N ALA A 240 2.64 4.41 13.06
CA ALA A 240 3.59 3.82 12.11
C ALA A 240 3.84 2.31 12.35
N ALA A 241 3.76 1.85 13.60
CA ALA A 241 3.98 0.44 13.95
C ALA A 241 2.91 -0.51 13.40
N ARG A 242 1.77 0.01 12.94
CA ARG A 242 0.68 -0.77 12.34
C ARG A 242 0.71 -0.78 10.81
N ILE A 243 1.80 -0.30 10.19
CA ILE A 243 1.87 -0.08 8.76
C ILE A 243 3.00 -0.90 8.12
N VAL A 244 2.65 -1.54 7.00
CA VAL A 244 3.59 -2.09 6.01
C VAL A 244 3.46 -1.24 4.75
N ALA A 245 4.41 -0.37 4.45
CA ALA A 245 4.32 0.52 3.29
C ALA A 245 4.70 -0.23 2.00
N ALA A 246 3.77 -0.34 1.05
CA ALA A 246 3.99 -1.09 -0.19
C ALA A 246 4.50 -0.17 -1.31
N PHE A 247 5.66 -0.51 -1.89
CA PHE A 247 6.35 0.25 -2.92
C PHE A 247 6.51 -0.51 -4.24
N PRO A 248 6.56 0.21 -5.39
CA PRO A 248 6.69 -0.42 -6.69
C PRO A 248 8.14 -0.81 -7.00
N LEU A 249 8.30 -1.94 -7.69
CA LEU A 249 9.55 -2.37 -8.33
C LEU A 249 9.45 -2.39 -9.86
N TYR A 250 8.48 -1.71 -10.43
CA TYR A 250 8.13 -1.76 -11.84
C TYR A 250 7.90 -0.36 -12.41
N GLY A 251 7.57 -0.29 -13.68
CA GLY A 251 7.12 0.91 -14.35
C GLY A 251 6.04 0.64 -15.37
N TYR A 252 5.64 1.69 -16.05
CA TYR A 252 4.76 1.58 -17.21
C TYR A 252 5.41 2.20 -18.44
N ARG A 253 5.06 1.62 -19.60
CA ARG A 253 5.25 2.23 -20.91
C ARG A 253 3.91 2.60 -21.51
N TRP A 254 3.68 3.89 -21.69
CA TRP A 254 2.53 4.40 -22.44
C TRP A 254 2.89 4.55 -23.91
N ARG A 255 1.98 4.19 -24.77
CA ARG A 255 2.08 4.37 -26.21
C ARG A 255 0.81 5.02 -26.75
N ARG A 256 0.94 5.85 -27.77
CA ARG A 256 -0.23 6.43 -28.41
C ARG A 256 -1.11 5.31 -28.99
N ASN A 257 -2.40 5.36 -28.69
CA ASN A 257 -3.42 4.41 -29.18
C ASN A 257 -3.16 2.94 -28.82
N ALA A 258 -2.50 2.67 -27.70
CA ALA A 258 -2.32 1.33 -27.16
C ALA A 258 -2.47 1.35 -25.65
N GLU A 259 -2.89 0.21 -25.09
CA GLU A 259 -2.90 0.02 -23.64
C GLU A 259 -1.49 0.15 -23.06
N PRO A 260 -1.33 0.84 -21.94
CA PRO A 260 -0.05 0.91 -21.24
C PRO A 260 0.42 -0.48 -20.79
N GLU A 261 1.71 -0.69 -20.86
CA GLU A 261 2.34 -1.96 -20.54
C GLU A 261 3.17 -1.84 -19.26
N VAL A 262 3.06 -2.80 -18.37
CA VAL A 262 3.99 -2.95 -17.25
C VAL A 262 5.38 -3.28 -17.80
N VAL A 263 6.40 -2.56 -17.36
CA VAL A 263 7.80 -2.80 -17.72
C VAL A 263 8.64 -3.03 -16.48
N SER A 264 9.59 -3.97 -16.59
CA SER A 264 10.65 -4.10 -15.60
C SER A 264 11.71 -2.99 -15.79
N TYR A 265 12.56 -2.80 -14.78
CA TYR A 265 13.72 -1.93 -14.92
C TYR A 265 14.60 -2.34 -16.11
N GLU A 266 14.83 -3.63 -16.29
CA GLU A 266 15.66 -4.17 -17.37
C GLU A 266 15.01 -3.99 -18.74
N ASP A 267 13.68 -4.20 -18.86
CA ASP A 267 12.93 -3.93 -20.08
C ASP A 267 12.98 -2.44 -20.44
N ALA A 268 12.85 -1.54 -19.48
CA ALA A 268 12.95 -0.10 -19.71
C ALA A 268 14.34 0.29 -20.22
N ARG A 269 15.40 -0.22 -19.60
CA ARG A 269 16.78 0.01 -20.05
C ARG A 269 17.03 -0.52 -21.47
N ARG A 270 16.57 -1.73 -21.75
CA ARG A 270 16.72 -2.33 -23.07
C ARG A 270 15.99 -1.53 -24.14
N LEU A 271 14.74 -1.16 -23.91
CA LEU A 271 13.93 -0.40 -24.86
C LEU A 271 14.54 0.97 -25.15
N THR A 272 14.95 1.69 -24.12
CA THR A 272 15.56 3.02 -24.28
C THR A 272 16.91 2.96 -25.00
N SER A 273 17.72 1.94 -24.70
CA SER A 273 18.99 1.70 -25.42
C SER A 273 18.78 1.40 -26.91
N MET A 274 17.82 0.52 -27.23
CA MET A 274 17.52 0.15 -28.62
C MET A 274 16.98 1.32 -29.45
N SER A 275 16.23 2.23 -28.82
CA SER A 275 15.67 3.43 -29.46
C SER A 275 16.58 4.65 -29.37
N ASN A 276 17.77 4.52 -28.78
CA ASN A 276 18.71 5.62 -28.52
C ASN A 276 18.05 6.81 -27.80
N VAL A 277 17.16 6.51 -26.84
CA VAL A 277 16.46 7.49 -26.01
C VAL A 277 17.07 7.47 -24.60
N PRO A 278 17.43 8.62 -24.00
CA PRO A 278 17.98 8.64 -22.66
C PRO A 278 16.92 8.23 -21.62
N LEU A 279 17.29 7.31 -20.72
CA LEU A 279 16.54 7.03 -19.50
C LEU A 279 17.14 7.89 -18.38
N ALA A 280 16.51 9.02 -18.09
CA ALA A 280 17.04 10.03 -17.19
C ALA A 280 16.21 10.12 -15.89
N ARG A 281 16.84 10.64 -14.82
CA ARG A 281 16.15 10.92 -13.56
C ARG A 281 15.28 12.16 -13.71
N ASP A 282 13.97 12.02 -13.47
CA ASP A 282 13.12 13.17 -13.18
C ASP A 282 13.36 13.61 -11.73
N HIS A 283 13.89 14.83 -11.57
CA HIS A 283 14.28 15.33 -10.25
C HIS A 283 13.09 15.63 -9.33
N ALA A 284 11.91 15.91 -9.89
CA ALA A 284 10.74 16.23 -9.11
C ALA A 284 10.12 14.98 -8.45
N SER A 285 10.14 13.86 -9.18
CA SER A 285 9.57 12.60 -8.70
C SER A 285 10.60 11.55 -8.29
N ALA A 286 11.89 11.84 -8.45
CA ALA A 286 12.98 10.88 -8.26
C ALA A 286 12.84 9.58 -9.09
N THR A 287 11.95 9.55 -10.08
CA THR A 287 11.67 8.39 -10.92
C THR A 287 12.52 8.44 -12.20
N LEU A 288 12.87 7.30 -12.76
CA LEU A 288 13.48 7.25 -14.10
C LEU A 288 12.40 7.47 -15.15
N HIS A 289 12.70 8.33 -16.12
CA HIS A 289 11.79 8.76 -17.17
C HIS A 289 12.47 8.73 -18.54
N ALA A 290 11.73 8.35 -19.56
CA ALA A 290 12.14 8.43 -20.95
C ALA A 290 10.95 8.81 -21.84
N LEU A 291 11.16 9.78 -22.75
CA LEU A 291 10.17 10.20 -23.74
C LEU A 291 10.77 10.02 -25.14
N SER A 292 10.13 9.16 -25.94
CA SER A 292 10.58 8.87 -27.29
C SER A 292 9.93 9.80 -28.33
N PRO A 293 10.68 10.26 -29.34
CA PRO A 293 10.11 10.89 -30.51
C PRO A 293 9.10 10.01 -31.27
N GLU A 294 9.18 8.68 -31.11
CA GLU A 294 8.24 7.72 -31.70
C GLU A 294 6.87 7.69 -30.97
N GLY A 295 6.70 8.47 -29.90
CA GLY A 295 5.44 8.65 -29.21
C GLY A 295 5.15 7.60 -28.14
N TRP A 296 6.19 7.04 -27.52
CA TRP A 296 6.06 6.27 -26.27
C TRP A 296 6.76 6.98 -25.12
N GLU A 297 6.28 6.74 -23.91
CA GLU A 297 6.80 7.31 -22.68
C GLU A 297 6.92 6.23 -21.62
N ILE A 298 8.04 6.21 -20.90
CA ILE A 298 8.32 5.26 -19.82
C ILE A 298 8.56 6.01 -18.52
N TRP A 299 7.95 5.53 -17.45
CA TRP A 299 8.28 5.87 -16.06
C TRP A 299 8.54 4.57 -15.32
N VAL A 300 9.71 4.43 -14.66
CA VAL A 300 10.09 3.16 -14.02
C VAL A 300 10.83 3.39 -12.71
N SER A 301 10.52 2.55 -11.73
CA SER A 301 11.18 2.52 -10.43
C SER A 301 12.58 1.94 -10.54
N ASP A 302 13.48 2.42 -9.69
CA ASP A 302 14.83 1.90 -9.52
C ASP A 302 15.30 1.98 -8.07
N ARG A 303 16.54 1.60 -7.80
CA ARG A 303 17.15 1.65 -6.47
C ARG A 303 17.06 3.04 -5.83
N VAL A 304 17.34 4.10 -6.59
CA VAL A 304 17.40 5.47 -6.03
C VAL A 304 16.01 5.94 -5.57
N LEU A 305 14.97 5.62 -6.34
CA LEU A 305 13.60 5.88 -5.93
C LEU A 305 13.27 5.09 -4.65
N LEU A 306 13.54 3.78 -4.62
CA LEU A 306 13.26 2.94 -3.44
C LEU A 306 13.98 3.45 -2.19
N GLU A 307 15.26 3.79 -2.28
CA GLU A 307 16.02 4.39 -1.16
C GLU A 307 15.39 5.69 -0.66
N THR A 308 14.91 6.53 -1.58
CA THR A 308 14.24 7.78 -1.24
C THR A 308 12.94 7.53 -0.50
N LEU A 309 12.07 6.64 -1.02
CA LEU A 309 10.80 6.28 -0.41
C LEU A 309 10.98 5.66 0.99
N VAL A 310 11.92 4.74 1.14
CA VAL A 310 12.25 4.11 2.43
C VAL A 310 12.76 5.17 3.43
N ARG A 311 13.70 6.01 3.02
CA ARG A 311 14.27 7.07 3.89
C ARG A 311 13.17 8.01 4.41
N GLU A 312 12.29 8.48 3.55
CA GLU A 312 11.21 9.40 3.92
C GLU A 312 10.15 8.72 4.78
N SER A 313 9.81 7.47 4.48
CA SER A 313 8.87 6.70 5.30
C SER A 313 9.43 6.41 6.70
N ARG A 314 10.71 6.20 6.83
CA ARG A 314 11.37 6.06 8.15
C ARG A 314 11.31 7.34 8.98
N GLN A 315 11.31 8.52 8.36
CA GLN A 315 11.08 9.79 9.06
C GLN A 315 9.66 9.89 9.63
N LEU A 316 8.69 9.19 9.05
CA LEU A 316 7.34 9.03 9.57
C LEU A 316 7.23 7.92 10.64
N GLY A 317 8.32 7.21 10.92
CA GLY A 317 8.39 6.12 11.91
C GLY A 317 8.10 4.72 11.35
N VAL A 318 7.85 4.56 10.04
CA VAL A 318 7.59 3.26 9.43
C VAL A 318 8.89 2.49 9.24
N SER A 319 8.87 1.20 9.55
CA SER A 319 10.05 0.32 9.47
C SER A 319 9.82 -0.97 8.68
N THR A 320 8.62 -1.22 8.20
CA THR A 320 8.27 -2.41 7.41
C THR A 320 7.80 -2.01 6.03
N PHE A 321 8.37 -2.61 5.00
CA PHE A 321 8.14 -2.27 3.61
C PHE A 321 7.82 -3.50 2.79
N ALA A 322 6.80 -3.43 1.92
CA ALA A 322 6.48 -4.47 0.96
C ALA A 322 6.85 -4.03 -0.46
N LEU A 323 7.30 -4.94 -1.27
CA LEU A 323 7.83 -4.68 -2.60
C LEU A 323 6.94 -5.35 -3.66
N TRP A 324 6.28 -4.56 -4.46
CA TRP A 324 5.42 -4.99 -5.57
C TRP A 324 6.10 -4.77 -6.91
N ARG A 325 6.53 -5.78 -7.65
CA ARG A 325 6.71 -7.17 -7.28
C ARG A 325 8.10 -7.67 -7.73
N LEU A 326 8.56 -8.71 -7.07
CA LEU A 326 9.83 -9.35 -7.36
C LEU A 326 9.90 -9.85 -8.82
N GLY A 327 11.07 -9.72 -9.43
CA GLY A 327 11.33 -10.05 -10.84
C GLY A 327 11.19 -8.87 -11.81
N LEU A 328 10.81 -7.68 -11.31
CA LEU A 328 10.73 -6.45 -12.11
C LEU A 328 11.72 -5.38 -11.66
N GLU A 329 12.39 -5.61 -10.55
CA GLU A 329 13.27 -4.68 -9.86
C GLU A 329 14.54 -4.31 -10.64
N ASP A 330 15.08 -3.15 -10.33
CA ASP A 330 16.49 -2.83 -10.54
C ASP A 330 17.34 -3.77 -9.67
N PRO A 331 18.25 -4.59 -10.24
CA PRO A 331 19.08 -5.49 -9.45
C PRO A 331 19.88 -4.80 -8.34
N ALA A 332 20.16 -3.52 -8.49
CA ALA A 332 20.88 -2.75 -7.48
C ALA A 332 20.10 -2.52 -6.18
N VAL A 333 18.77 -2.76 -6.14
CA VAL A 333 17.97 -2.68 -4.91
C VAL A 333 18.46 -3.66 -3.86
N TRP A 334 18.96 -4.82 -4.29
CA TRP A 334 19.41 -5.86 -3.38
C TRP A 334 20.65 -5.48 -2.57
N ALA A 335 21.54 -4.67 -3.15
CA ALA A 335 22.67 -4.11 -2.41
C ALA A 335 22.24 -3.10 -1.32
N PHE A 336 21.07 -2.50 -1.47
CA PHE A 336 20.48 -1.60 -0.47
C PHE A 336 19.71 -2.38 0.61
N ILE A 337 18.99 -3.44 0.22
CA ILE A 337 18.14 -4.25 1.11
C ILE A 337 18.98 -5.24 1.92
N ALA A 338 20.04 -5.79 1.33
CA ALA A 338 20.90 -6.77 1.96
C ALA A 338 21.47 -6.30 3.31
N PRO A 339 21.76 -7.23 4.22
CA PRO A 339 22.28 -6.91 5.54
C PRO A 339 23.68 -6.30 5.53
#